data_7aece9ab0caf2da50809f5a3ca81bfb8
#
_entry.id   7aece9ab0caf2da50809f5a3ca81bfb8
#
_cell.length_a   1.000
_cell.length_b   1.000
_cell.length_c   1.000
_cell.angle_alpha   90.00
_cell.angle_beta   90.00
_cell.angle_gamma   90.00
#
_symmetry.space_group_name_H-M   'P 1'
#
loop_
_entity.id
_entity.type
_entity.pdbx_description
1 polymer ?
#
loop_
_entity_poly.entity_id
_entity_poly.type
_entity_poly.pdbx_seq_one_letter_code
_entity_poly.pdbx_strand_id
1 'polypeptide(L)'
;MTALTLYQISDDLVSLIDSSIDPDTGELLPAFEECRALFESKAAQVAAYTLNIDATAGAIHEHIKLMERKAKALATRSEHLRQYLADNMRRTGITEIKADDGTFRATLQVGRDESVEIDPDATFPAELCNQPKPPTPSKTLIKAAIMAGQPVQGARIVRKDRLTIK
;
A
#
# COMPACT_ATOMS: atom_id res chain seq x y z
N MET A 1 -1.55 9.24 -39.20
CA MET A 1 -1.04 7.85 -39.03
C MET A 1 -1.28 7.45 -37.60
N THR A 2 -2.15 6.47 -37.37
CA THR A 2 -2.44 5.95 -36.02
C THR A 2 -1.21 5.15 -35.57
N ALA A 3 -0.63 5.51 -34.42
CA ALA A 3 0.52 4.78 -33.89
C ALA A 3 0.08 3.37 -33.51
N LEU A 4 0.76 2.34 -34.00
CA LEU A 4 0.51 0.96 -33.66
C LEU A 4 0.67 0.73 -32.15
N THR A 5 -0.28 0.04 -31.55
CA THR A 5 -0.20 -0.37 -30.15
C THR A 5 0.70 -1.60 -29.98
N LEU A 6 1.22 -1.83 -28.76
CA LEU A 6 2.03 -3.02 -28.49
C LEU A 6 1.23 -4.32 -28.73
N TYR A 7 -0.08 -4.32 -28.48
CA TYR A 7 -0.97 -5.45 -28.76
C TYR A 7 -1.03 -5.78 -30.26
N GLN A 8 -1.22 -4.76 -31.11
CA GLN A 8 -1.26 -4.98 -32.57
C GLN A 8 0.06 -5.56 -33.08
N ILE A 9 1.19 -5.02 -32.61
CA ILE A 9 2.51 -5.54 -33.00
C ILE A 9 2.72 -6.97 -32.48
N SER A 10 2.25 -7.31 -31.29
CA SER A 10 2.34 -8.67 -30.76
C SER A 10 1.47 -9.66 -31.54
N ASP A 11 0.27 -9.27 -31.94
CA ASP A 11 -0.63 -10.11 -32.75
C ASP A 11 -0.03 -10.36 -34.14
N ASP A 12 0.54 -9.31 -34.76
CA ASP A 12 1.25 -9.43 -36.04
C ASP A 12 2.45 -10.38 -35.90
N LEU A 13 3.25 -10.25 -34.82
CA LEU A 13 4.40 -11.12 -34.58
C LEU A 13 3.98 -12.58 -34.38
N VAL A 14 2.91 -12.83 -33.60
CA VAL A 14 2.38 -14.18 -33.37
C VAL A 14 1.90 -14.79 -34.70
N SER A 15 1.22 -14.01 -35.54
CA SER A 15 0.75 -14.50 -36.85
C SER A 15 1.88 -14.88 -37.81
N LEU A 16 3.07 -14.30 -37.63
CA LEU A 16 4.25 -14.60 -38.45
C LEU A 16 5.08 -15.77 -37.90
N ILE A 17 4.82 -16.28 -36.68
CA ILE A 17 5.62 -17.37 -36.08
C ILE A 17 5.63 -18.62 -36.95
N ASP A 18 4.45 -19.06 -37.43
CA ASP A 18 4.31 -20.30 -38.20
C ASP A 18 4.96 -20.22 -39.58
N SER A 19 5.17 -19.00 -40.12
CA SER A 19 5.80 -18.73 -41.41
C SER A 19 7.15 -18.00 -41.27
N SER A 20 7.78 -18.07 -40.07
CA SER A 20 8.99 -17.30 -39.78
C SER A 20 10.27 -17.81 -40.45
N ILE A 21 10.28 -19.05 -40.92
CA ILE A 21 11.43 -19.72 -41.53
C ILE A 21 11.15 -19.98 -42.99
N ASP A 22 12.09 -19.61 -43.84
CA ASP A 22 12.09 -19.98 -45.25
C ASP A 22 12.31 -21.52 -45.38
N PRO A 23 11.38 -22.26 -45.97
CA PRO A 23 11.48 -23.71 -46.07
C PRO A 23 12.65 -24.20 -46.95
N ASP A 24 13.15 -23.36 -47.85
CA ASP A 24 14.24 -23.72 -48.80
C ASP A 24 15.62 -23.40 -48.22
N THR A 25 15.77 -22.31 -47.46
CA THR A 25 17.07 -21.84 -46.93
C THR A 25 17.25 -22.10 -45.44
N GLY A 26 16.15 -22.27 -44.70
CA GLY A 26 16.15 -22.40 -43.22
C GLY A 26 16.45 -21.07 -42.48
N GLU A 27 16.49 -19.96 -43.21
CA GLU A 27 16.73 -18.64 -42.62
C GLU A 27 15.42 -17.97 -42.14
N LEU A 28 15.53 -17.04 -41.19
CA LEU A 28 14.40 -16.23 -40.74
C LEU A 28 13.96 -15.25 -41.83
N LEU A 29 12.67 -15.19 -42.10
CA LEU A 29 12.13 -14.24 -43.07
C LEU A 29 12.30 -12.79 -42.56
N PRO A 30 12.69 -11.86 -43.47
CA PRO A 30 12.91 -10.45 -43.11
C PRO A 30 11.69 -9.79 -42.44
N ALA A 31 10.47 -10.15 -42.85
CA ALA A 31 9.24 -9.62 -42.29
C ALA A 31 9.07 -9.98 -40.79
N PHE A 32 9.52 -11.16 -40.37
CA PHE A 32 9.50 -11.57 -38.96
C PHE A 32 10.53 -10.78 -38.15
N GLU A 33 11.74 -10.59 -38.69
CA GLU A 33 12.79 -9.81 -38.01
C GLU A 33 12.40 -8.33 -37.84
N GLU A 34 11.79 -7.72 -38.86
CA GLU A 34 11.30 -6.34 -38.81
C GLU A 34 10.18 -6.19 -37.74
N CYS A 35 9.21 -7.08 -37.72
CA CYS A 35 8.12 -7.08 -36.75
C CYS A 35 8.66 -7.29 -35.33
N ARG A 36 9.60 -8.17 -35.13
CA ARG A 36 10.29 -8.41 -33.87
C ARG A 36 11.04 -7.17 -33.39
N ALA A 37 11.79 -6.49 -34.25
CA ALA A 37 12.49 -5.26 -33.89
C ALA A 37 11.54 -4.13 -33.50
N LEU A 38 10.40 -4.01 -34.19
CA LEU A 38 9.33 -3.06 -33.80
C LEU A 38 8.75 -3.38 -32.45
N PHE A 39 8.47 -4.66 -32.14
CA PHE A 39 8.00 -5.10 -30.86
C PHE A 39 8.99 -4.76 -29.73
N GLU A 40 10.27 -5.11 -29.91
CA GLU A 40 11.33 -4.85 -28.93
C GLU A 40 11.48 -3.33 -28.64
N SER A 41 11.48 -2.51 -29.69
CA SER A 41 11.55 -1.05 -29.56
C SER A 41 10.35 -0.48 -28.80
N LYS A 42 9.14 -0.91 -29.14
CA LYS A 42 7.92 -0.45 -28.49
C LYS A 42 7.83 -0.94 -27.03
N ALA A 43 8.22 -2.18 -26.79
CA ALA A 43 8.27 -2.75 -25.44
C ALA A 43 9.26 -2.01 -24.53
N ALA A 44 10.44 -1.63 -25.08
CA ALA A 44 11.42 -0.82 -24.35
C ALA A 44 10.86 0.56 -23.96
N GLN A 45 10.10 1.22 -24.85
CA GLN A 45 9.44 2.49 -24.55
C GLN A 45 8.40 2.34 -23.43
N VAL A 46 7.60 1.27 -23.48
CA VAL A 46 6.60 0.97 -22.41
C VAL A 46 7.30 0.70 -21.09
N ALA A 47 8.39 -0.08 -21.09
CA ALA A 47 9.18 -0.35 -19.89
C ALA A 47 9.78 0.92 -19.30
N ALA A 48 10.37 1.80 -20.10
CA ALA A 48 10.90 3.08 -19.65
C ALA A 48 9.82 3.99 -19.07
N TYR A 49 8.64 4.02 -19.67
CA TYR A 49 7.51 4.77 -19.14
C TYR A 49 7.02 4.22 -17.79
N THR A 50 6.96 2.89 -17.65
CA THR A 50 6.62 2.23 -16.39
C THR A 50 7.59 2.61 -15.27
N LEU A 51 8.91 2.59 -15.54
CA LEU A 51 9.93 3.01 -14.57
C LEU A 51 9.75 4.47 -14.12
N ASN A 52 9.39 5.37 -15.05
CA ASN A 52 9.10 6.77 -14.72
C ASN A 52 7.87 6.91 -13.82
N ILE A 53 6.81 6.13 -14.08
CA ILE A 53 5.62 6.09 -13.21
C ILE A 53 6.00 5.58 -11.82
N ASP A 54 6.75 4.49 -11.72
CA ASP A 54 7.20 3.92 -10.45
C ASP A 54 8.05 4.90 -9.65
N ALA A 55 8.98 5.61 -10.31
CA ALA A 55 9.80 6.65 -9.67
C ALA A 55 8.93 7.81 -9.14
N THR A 56 7.96 8.25 -9.93
CA THR A 56 7.02 9.31 -9.53
C THR A 56 6.16 8.86 -8.34
N ALA A 57 5.62 7.65 -8.39
CA ALA A 57 4.85 7.07 -7.29
C ALA A 57 5.69 6.94 -6.00
N GLY A 58 6.96 6.56 -6.13
CA GLY A 58 7.92 6.51 -5.03
C GLY A 58 8.13 7.89 -4.38
N ALA A 59 8.36 8.94 -5.19
CA ALA A 59 8.55 10.30 -4.71
C ALA A 59 7.29 10.82 -3.96
N ILE A 60 6.10 10.55 -4.50
CA ILE A 60 4.82 10.90 -3.85
C ILE A 60 4.69 10.17 -2.50
N HIS A 61 5.03 8.89 -2.43
CA HIS A 61 4.98 8.11 -1.18
C HIS A 61 5.89 8.69 -0.09
N GLU A 62 7.12 9.07 -0.44
CA GLU A 62 8.03 9.71 0.51
C GLU A 62 7.51 11.08 0.98
N HIS A 63 6.91 11.85 0.08
CA HIS A 63 6.29 13.12 0.45
C HIS A 63 5.09 12.94 1.40
N ILE A 64 4.25 11.93 1.16
CA ILE A 64 3.13 11.56 2.06
C ILE A 64 3.67 11.24 3.47
N LYS A 65 4.68 10.38 3.59
CA LYS A 65 5.29 10.05 4.88
C LYS A 65 5.83 11.29 5.62
N LEU A 66 6.43 12.22 4.87
CA LEU A 66 6.91 13.48 5.45
C LEU A 66 5.74 14.33 5.98
N MET A 67 4.66 14.45 5.21
CA MET A 67 3.46 15.19 5.61
C MET A 67 2.76 14.54 6.82
N GLU A 68 2.66 13.22 6.86
CA GLU A 68 2.11 12.47 8.00
C GLU A 68 2.91 12.73 9.30
N ARG A 69 4.25 12.72 9.21
CA ARG A 69 5.11 13.06 10.37
C ARG A 69 4.87 14.48 10.85
N LYS A 70 4.77 15.45 9.92
CA LYS A 70 4.47 16.85 10.26
C LYS A 70 3.08 16.99 10.89
N ALA A 71 2.08 16.35 10.30
CA ALA A 71 0.70 16.36 10.85
C ALA A 71 0.65 15.78 12.26
N LYS A 72 1.32 14.64 12.49
CA LYS A 72 1.42 14.01 13.82
C LYS A 72 2.12 14.93 14.83
N ALA A 73 3.22 15.57 14.45
CA ALA A 73 3.93 16.50 15.33
C ALA A 73 3.06 17.71 15.72
N LEU A 74 2.31 18.26 14.77
CA LEU A 74 1.37 19.37 15.03
C LEU A 74 0.21 18.92 15.93
N ALA A 75 -0.35 17.73 15.70
CA ALA A 75 -1.40 17.16 16.55
C ALA A 75 -0.92 16.96 18.00
N THR A 76 0.27 16.38 18.18
CA THR A 76 0.88 16.21 19.51
C THR A 76 1.11 17.56 20.20
N ARG A 77 1.62 18.56 19.46
CA ARG A 77 1.83 19.89 20.01
C ARG A 77 0.51 20.56 20.42
N SER A 78 -0.53 20.40 19.59
CA SER A 78 -1.88 20.91 19.88
C SER A 78 -2.44 20.26 21.15
N GLU A 79 -2.26 18.95 21.30
CA GLU A 79 -2.73 18.23 22.49
C GLU A 79 -1.99 18.68 23.77
N HIS A 80 -0.67 18.84 23.71
CA HIS A 80 0.10 19.38 24.85
C HIS A 80 -0.38 20.79 25.25
N LEU A 81 -0.69 21.66 24.27
CA LEU A 81 -1.20 23.00 24.57
C LEU A 81 -2.61 22.97 25.19
N ARG A 82 -3.47 22.04 24.73
CA ARG A 82 -4.79 21.83 25.35
C ARG A 82 -4.67 21.37 26.78
N GLN A 83 -3.80 20.39 27.03
CA GLN A 83 -3.55 19.89 28.38
C GLN A 83 -2.98 21.00 29.28
N TYR A 84 -2.01 21.75 28.81
CA TYR A 84 -1.43 22.90 29.51
C TYR A 84 -2.51 23.91 29.88
N LEU A 85 -3.41 24.25 28.94
CA LEU A 85 -4.52 25.16 29.19
C LEU A 85 -5.50 24.60 30.23
N ALA A 86 -5.89 23.35 30.07
CA ALA A 86 -6.81 22.67 31.00
C ALA A 86 -6.25 22.63 32.44
N ASP A 87 -4.96 22.34 32.59
CA ASP A 87 -4.31 22.30 33.91
C ASP A 87 -4.26 23.70 34.57
N ASN A 88 -4.02 24.75 33.81
CA ASN A 88 -4.04 26.12 34.33
C ASN A 88 -5.48 26.58 34.65
N MET A 89 -6.45 26.23 33.80
CA MET A 89 -7.87 26.50 34.07
C MET A 89 -8.34 25.78 35.37
N ARG A 90 -7.93 24.52 35.53
CA ARG A 90 -8.23 23.72 36.76
C ARG A 90 -7.62 24.36 38.00
N ARG A 91 -6.35 24.80 37.93
CA ARG A 91 -5.64 25.45 39.02
C ARG A 91 -6.24 26.78 39.42
N THR A 92 -6.76 27.55 38.45
CA THR A 92 -7.36 28.88 38.68
C THR A 92 -8.86 28.85 39.00
N GLY A 93 -9.53 27.70 38.80
CA GLY A 93 -10.99 27.58 38.94
C GLY A 93 -11.78 28.19 37.81
N ILE A 94 -11.12 28.65 36.73
CA ILE A 94 -11.77 29.25 35.55
C ILE A 94 -12.24 28.12 34.65
N THR A 95 -13.56 28.01 34.45
CA THR A 95 -14.17 26.95 33.62
C THR A 95 -14.49 27.39 32.20
N GLU A 96 -14.47 28.69 31.93
CA GLU A 96 -14.77 29.21 30.59
C GLU A 96 -13.85 30.40 30.24
N ILE A 97 -13.31 30.38 29.03
CA ILE A 97 -12.55 31.49 28.44
C ILE A 97 -13.16 31.76 27.06
N LYS A 98 -13.46 33.01 26.79
CA LYS A 98 -13.98 33.49 25.50
C LYS A 98 -13.02 34.50 24.91
N ALA A 99 -12.87 34.48 23.60
CA ALA A 99 -12.20 35.57 22.89
C ALA A 99 -13.09 36.79 22.88
N ASP A 100 -12.51 37.98 23.00
CA ASP A 100 -13.24 39.27 22.98
C ASP A 100 -13.98 39.50 21.65
N ASP A 101 -13.41 38.97 20.57
CA ASP A 101 -13.97 39.03 19.21
C ASP A 101 -14.96 37.89 18.89
N GLY A 102 -15.22 37.00 19.84
CA GLY A 102 -16.12 35.85 19.69
C GLY A 102 -15.60 34.70 18.81
N THR A 103 -14.34 34.73 18.36
CA THR A 103 -13.77 33.72 17.45
C THR A 103 -13.65 32.35 18.05
N PHE A 104 -13.45 32.23 19.39
CA PHE A 104 -13.40 30.93 20.07
C PHE A 104 -13.95 31.00 21.50
N ARG A 105 -14.32 29.84 21.99
CA ARG A 105 -14.67 29.59 23.40
C ARG A 105 -13.98 28.31 23.84
N ALA A 106 -13.23 28.37 24.95
CA ALA A 106 -12.67 27.21 25.63
C ALA A 106 -13.47 26.95 26.92
N THR A 107 -13.97 25.74 27.11
CA THR A 107 -14.74 25.34 28.26
C THR A 107 -14.13 24.10 28.88
N LEU A 108 -13.83 24.14 30.17
CA LEU A 108 -13.35 23.01 30.96
C LEU A 108 -14.55 22.33 31.65
N GLN A 109 -14.84 21.10 31.27
CA GLN A 109 -15.87 20.28 31.89
C GLN A 109 -15.22 19.31 32.89
N VAL A 110 -15.30 19.60 34.15
CA VAL A 110 -14.68 18.78 35.18
C VAL A 110 -15.56 17.55 35.48
N GLY A 111 -14.93 16.35 35.47
CA GLY A 111 -15.61 15.09 35.81
C GLY A 111 -16.64 14.60 34.80
N ARG A 112 -16.59 15.09 33.55
CA ARG A 112 -17.55 14.67 32.50
C ARG A 112 -17.25 13.29 31.95
N ASP A 113 -15.97 13.01 31.70
CA ASP A 113 -15.55 11.79 31.01
C ASP A 113 -15.25 10.70 32.06
N GLU A 114 -15.99 9.61 31.99
CA GLU A 114 -15.78 8.43 32.82
C GLU A 114 -14.84 7.47 32.12
N SER A 115 -13.79 7.04 32.81
CA SER A 115 -12.87 6.01 32.31
C SER A 115 -12.68 4.92 33.37
N VAL A 116 -12.52 3.67 32.90
CA VAL A 116 -12.17 2.56 33.80
C VAL A 116 -10.64 2.46 33.83
N GLU A 117 -10.08 2.68 35.02
CA GLU A 117 -8.68 2.42 35.30
C GLU A 117 -8.53 0.96 35.75
N ILE A 118 -7.60 0.26 35.14
CA ILE A 118 -7.30 -1.14 35.42
C ILE A 118 -5.97 -1.19 36.17
N ASP A 119 -5.94 -1.77 37.33
CA ASP A 119 -4.70 -2.00 38.06
C ASP A 119 -3.82 -3.01 37.30
N PRO A 120 -2.51 -2.79 37.20
CA PRO A 120 -1.61 -3.65 36.44
C PRO A 120 -1.64 -5.13 36.87
N ASP A 121 -1.91 -5.40 38.15
CA ASP A 121 -1.92 -6.74 38.74
C ASP A 121 -3.32 -7.34 38.89
N ALA A 122 -4.38 -6.65 38.41
CA ALA A 122 -5.74 -7.12 38.47
C ALA A 122 -6.03 -8.28 37.54
N THR A 123 -6.67 -9.32 38.05
CA THR A 123 -7.11 -10.47 37.24
C THR A 123 -8.63 -10.37 37.03
N PHE A 124 -9.09 -10.48 35.82
CA PHE A 124 -10.49 -10.37 35.45
C PHE A 124 -11.07 -11.71 35.01
N PRO A 125 -12.36 -11.96 35.25
CA PRO A 125 -13.09 -13.08 34.69
C PRO A 125 -13.02 -13.06 33.17
N ALA A 126 -13.02 -14.25 32.53
CA ALA A 126 -12.92 -14.39 31.07
C ALA A 126 -14.02 -13.63 30.32
N GLU A 127 -15.16 -13.41 30.93
CA GLU A 127 -16.31 -12.66 30.39
C GLU A 127 -16.03 -11.17 30.21
N LEU A 128 -15.13 -10.61 31.01
CA LEU A 128 -14.69 -9.21 30.95
C LEU A 128 -13.40 -9.04 30.12
N CYS A 129 -12.84 -10.12 29.63
CA CYS A 129 -11.65 -10.10 28.77
C CYS A 129 -12.04 -10.15 27.31
N ASN A 130 -11.26 -9.46 26.46
CA ASN A 130 -11.41 -9.61 25.02
C ASN A 130 -11.16 -11.06 24.61
N GLN A 131 -12.09 -11.65 23.84
CA GLN A 131 -11.89 -12.98 23.30
C GLN A 131 -10.72 -13.00 22.33
N PRO A 132 -9.88 -14.06 22.34
CA PRO A 132 -8.81 -14.20 21.38
C PRO A 132 -9.39 -14.24 19.96
N LYS A 133 -8.79 -13.48 19.05
CA LYS A 133 -9.22 -13.50 17.65
C LYS A 133 -9.07 -14.92 17.08
N PRO A 134 -10.05 -15.42 16.29
CA PRO A 134 -9.94 -16.73 15.67
C PRO A 134 -8.65 -16.82 14.85
N PRO A 135 -7.96 -17.98 14.84
CA PRO A 135 -6.71 -18.14 14.10
C PRO A 135 -6.95 -17.94 12.60
N THR A 136 -6.18 -17.05 12.00
CA THR A 136 -6.23 -16.81 10.55
C THR A 136 -5.19 -17.65 9.83
N PRO A 137 -5.51 -18.25 8.65
CA PRO A 137 -4.57 -19.08 7.92
C PRO A 137 -3.36 -18.28 7.45
N SER A 138 -2.16 -18.75 7.79
CA SER A 138 -0.89 -18.15 7.36
C SER A 138 -0.45 -18.72 6.02
N LYS A 139 -0.45 -17.90 4.97
CA LYS A 139 0.02 -18.32 3.63
C LYS A 139 1.46 -18.80 3.63
N THR A 140 2.31 -18.25 4.49
CA THR A 140 3.73 -18.64 4.61
C THR A 140 3.87 -20.05 5.20
N LEU A 141 3.16 -20.36 6.30
CA LEU A 141 3.19 -21.66 6.93
C LEU A 141 2.56 -22.74 6.04
N ILE A 142 1.43 -22.41 5.38
CA ILE A 142 0.77 -23.30 4.43
C ILE A 142 1.72 -23.63 3.25
N LYS A 143 2.40 -22.62 2.70
CA LYS A 143 3.37 -22.83 1.62
C LYS A 143 4.52 -23.74 2.08
N ALA A 144 5.06 -23.51 3.27
CA ALA A 144 6.14 -24.33 3.83
C ALA A 144 5.68 -25.79 4.03
N ALA A 145 4.49 -26.03 4.55
CA ALA A 145 3.91 -27.35 4.73
C ALA A 145 3.75 -28.10 3.39
N ILE A 146 3.20 -27.42 2.37
CA ILE A 146 3.04 -28.01 1.02
C ILE A 146 4.42 -28.34 0.40
N MET A 147 5.42 -27.47 0.59
CA MET A 147 6.79 -27.72 0.09
C MET A 147 7.49 -28.87 0.81
N ALA A 148 7.15 -29.12 2.09
CA ALA A 148 7.60 -30.26 2.86
C ALA A 148 6.86 -31.58 2.53
N GLY A 149 5.95 -31.58 1.54
CA GLY A 149 5.20 -32.75 1.10
C GLY A 149 3.97 -33.07 1.95
N GLN A 150 3.56 -32.19 2.85
CA GLN A 150 2.35 -32.38 3.66
C GLN A 150 1.10 -31.98 2.86
N PRO A 151 0.06 -32.85 2.77
CA PRO A 151 -1.18 -32.49 2.10
C PRO A 151 -1.97 -31.46 2.92
N VAL A 152 -2.19 -30.28 2.37
CA VAL A 152 -3.02 -29.23 2.99
C VAL A 152 -4.30 -29.10 2.19
N GLN A 153 -5.43 -29.57 2.74
CA GLN A 153 -6.73 -29.46 2.09
C GLN A 153 -7.14 -27.99 1.93
N GLY A 154 -7.67 -27.65 0.76
CA GLY A 154 -8.14 -26.28 0.46
C GLY A 154 -7.04 -25.29 0.10
N ALA A 155 -5.76 -25.70 0.01
CA ALA A 155 -4.65 -24.85 -0.39
C ALA A 155 -3.80 -25.50 -1.49
N ARG A 156 -3.33 -24.68 -2.44
CA ARG A 156 -2.43 -25.10 -3.51
C ARG A 156 -1.41 -24.02 -3.82
N ILE A 157 -0.23 -24.40 -4.25
CA ILE A 157 0.78 -23.49 -4.76
C ILE A 157 0.45 -23.17 -6.24
N VAL A 158 0.20 -21.90 -6.53
CA VAL A 158 0.04 -21.40 -7.91
C VAL A 158 1.30 -20.63 -8.27
N ARG A 159 1.94 -21.02 -9.38
CA ARG A 159 3.06 -20.28 -9.97
C ARG A 159 2.49 -19.24 -10.92
N LYS A 160 2.97 -18.00 -10.81
CA LYS A 160 2.60 -16.90 -11.69
C LYS A 160 3.85 -16.34 -12.33
N ASP A 161 3.75 -15.94 -13.59
CA ASP A 161 4.82 -15.24 -14.27
C ASP A 161 5.01 -13.85 -13.66
N ARG A 162 6.26 -13.41 -13.61
CA ARG A 162 6.62 -12.09 -13.06
C ARG A 162 7.50 -11.35 -14.06
N LEU A 163 6.99 -10.24 -14.56
CA LEU A 163 7.79 -9.27 -15.31
C LEU A 163 8.61 -8.44 -14.32
N THR A 164 9.91 -8.31 -14.56
CA THR A 164 10.81 -7.43 -13.80
C THR A 164 11.42 -6.44 -14.77
N ILE A 165 11.27 -5.16 -14.51
CA ILE A 165 11.91 -4.06 -15.24
C ILE A 165 12.95 -3.47 -14.27
N LYS A 166 14.22 -3.37 -14.76
CA LYS A 166 15.34 -2.84 -13.95
C LYS A 166 15.95 -1.65 -14.67
#